data_e7bfaa3ae4739abcb33e1ccdadc17b77
#
_entry.id   e7bfaa3ae4739abcb33e1ccdadc17b77
#
_cell.length_a   1.000
_cell.length_b   1.000
_cell.length_c   1.000
_cell.angle_alpha   90.00
_cell.angle_beta   90.00
_cell.angle_gamma   90.00
#
_symmetry.space_group_name_H-M   'P 1'
#
loop_
_entity.id
_entity.type
_entity.pdbx_description
1 polymer ?
#
loop_
_entity_poly.entity_id
_entity_poly.type
_entity_poly.pdbx_seq_one_letter_code
_entity_poly.pdbx_strand_id
1 'polypeptide(L)'
;NFHGSAGDFITIIGSNGAGKSTLMNCIAGVFPAESGTITLDGIDITKMPEHKRAKYIGRVFQDPMKGTAFDMTIEENLSIAYNKIRKRGLQAGISKADRELFQEKLSLLGMGLEDRMKEKVRLLSGGQRQALTLFMAVIAKPKLLLLDEHTAALDPSAARKVLEQTDYFAKDEKLCTMMITHNMKAALEHGNRTILMQGGQIKMDIRGREREEMTVEKLIEKFEIDNDRMLL
;
A
#
# COMPACT_ATOMS: atom_id res chain seq x y z
N ASN A 1 20.18 2.11 7.27
CA ASN A 1 19.95 1.10 6.23
C ASN A 1 18.68 0.33 6.55
N PHE A 2 17.90 0.02 5.53
CA PHE A 2 16.64 -0.70 5.64
C PHE A 2 16.60 -1.80 4.58
N HIS A 3 16.07 -2.96 4.93
CA HIS A 3 15.90 -4.08 4.01
C HIS A 3 14.53 -4.72 4.24
N GLY A 4 13.82 -5.05 3.16
CA GLY A 4 12.58 -5.83 3.16
C GLY A 4 12.69 -6.99 2.18
N SER A 5 12.12 -8.12 2.52
CA SER A 5 12.10 -9.35 1.71
C SER A 5 10.71 -9.60 1.11
N ALA A 6 10.64 -10.44 0.08
CA ALA A 6 9.37 -10.92 -0.44
C ALA A 6 8.57 -11.62 0.69
N GLY A 7 7.31 -11.26 0.86
CA GLY A 7 6.45 -11.74 1.95
C GLY A 7 6.59 -10.97 3.27
N ASP A 8 7.50 -9.99 3.38
CA ASP A 8 7.47 -9.08 4.51
C ASP A 8 6.28 -8.14 4.39
N PHE A 9 5.49 -8.07 5.46
CA PHE A 9 4.48 -7.03 5.62
C PHE A 9 4.91 -6.13 6.80
N ILE A 10 5.40 -4.96 6.46
CA ILE A 10 6.06 -4.02 7.36
C ILE A 10 5.10 -2.89 7.69
N THR A 11 4.71 -2.79 8.95
CA THR A 11 3.94 -1.65 9.45
C THR A 11 4.88 -0.54 9.93
N ILE A 12 4.61 0.70 9.54
CA ILE A 12 5.43 1.86 9.86
C ILE A 12 4.59 2.84 10.66
N ILE A 13 5.03 3.10 11.88
CA ILE A 13 4.41 4.04 12.81
C ILE A 13 5.39 5.17 13.14
N GLY A 14 4.88 6.24 13.69
CA GLY A 14 5.67 7.42 14.10
C GLY A 14 4.81 8.67 14.14
N SER A 15 5.29 9.72 14.80
CA SER A 15 4.61 11.03 14.88
C SER A 15 4.47 11.70 13.49
N ASN A 16 3.65 12.75 13.44
CA ASN A 16 3.63 13.63 12.28
C ASN A 16 5.02 14.27 12.11
N GLY A 17 5.52 14.33 10.87
CA GLY A 17 6.87 14.82 10.61
C GLY A 17 8.00 13.80 10.84
N ALA A 18 7.72 12.58 11.28
CA ALA A 18 8.74 11.54 11.50
C ALA A 18 9.45 11.06 10.22
N GLY A 19 9.00 11.49 9.03
CA GLY A 19 9.62 11.12 7.75
C GLY A 19 8.99 9.92 7.06
N LYS A 20 7.90 9.35 7.57
CA LYS A 20 7.23 8.16 7.02
C LYS A 20 6.82 8.32 5.55
N SER A 21 6.03 9.33 5.24
CA SER A 21 5.58 9.60 3.85
C SER A 21 6.74 10.07 2.97
N THR A 22 7.75 10.75 3.52
CA THR A 22 8.97 11.10 2.79
C THR A 22 9.72 9.83 2.36
N LEU A 23 9.89 8.85 3.26
CA LEU A 23 10.48 7.56 2.93
C LEU A 23 9.72 6.88 1.78
N MET A 24 8.39 6.79 1.88
CA MET A 24 7.58 6.19 0.80
C MET A 24 7.69 6.95 -0.51
N ASN A 25 7.71 8.29 -0.47
CA ASN A 25 7.86 9.12 -1.66
C ASN A 25 9.25 8.96 -2.31
N CYS A 26 10.31 8.81 -1.53
CA CYS A 26 11.65 8.50 -2.04
C CYS A 26 11.69 7.11 -2.71
N ILE A 27 11.07 6.08 -2.08
CA ILE A 27 11.00 4.74 -2.66
C ILE A 27 10.16 4.75 -3.94
N ALA A 28 9.03 5.45 -3.96
CA ALA A 28 8.16 5.57 -5.13
C ALA A 28 8.80 6.40 -6.27
N GLY A 29 9.80 7.23 -5.97
CA GLY A 29 10.48 8.10 -6.96
C GLY A 29 9.81 9.45 -7.17
N VAL A 30 8.91 9.86 -6.28
CA VAL A 30 8.32 11.20 -6.24
C VAL A 30 9.37 12.22 -5.79
N PHE A 31 10.19 11.87 -4.79
CA PHE A 31 11.31 12.64 -4.33
C PHE A 31 12.63 11.94 -4.69
N PRO A 32 13.66 12.66 -5.14
CA PRO A 32 14.98 12.08 -5.31
C PRO A 32 15.59 11.76 -3.93
N ALA A 33 16.34 10.67 -3.85
CA ALA A 33 17.20 10.42 -2.71
C ALA A 33 18.44 11.32 -2.81
N GLU A 34 18.75 12.08 -1.76
CA GLU A 34 19.93 12.96 -1.72
C GLU A 34 21.23 12.14 -1.67
N SER A 35 21.20 11.00 -0.98
CA SER A 35 22.34 10.10 -0.83
C SER A 35 21.89 8.65 -0.65
N GLY A 36 22.80 7.70 -0.82
CA GLY A 36 22.52 6.27 -0.70
C GLY A 36 21.96 5.65 -1.98
N THR A 37 21.52 4.40 -1.87
CA THR A 37 20.98 3.61 -2.98
C THR A 37 19.66 2.96 -2.59
N ILE A 38 18.74 2.87 -3.55
CA ILE A 38 17.48 2.15 -3.43
C ILE A 38 17.51 1.02 -4.45
N THR A 39 17.49 -0.23 -3.97
CA THR A 39 17.41 -1.41 -4.81
C THR A 39 16.09 -2.13 -4.60
N LEU A 40 15.48 -2.61 -5.65
CA LEU A 40 14.25 -3.41 -5.62
C LEU A 40 14.45 -4.66 -6.48
N ASP A 41 14.39 -5.83 -5.86
CA ASP A 41 14.58 -7.13 -6.53
C ASP A 41 15.91 -7.16 -7.35
N GLY A 42 17.00 -6.64 -6.75
CA GLY A 42 18.32 -6.55 -7.39
C GLY A 42 18.50 -5.41 -8.40
N ILE A 43 17.47 -4.66 -8.71
CA ILE A 43 17.49 -3.54 -9.65
C ILE A 43 17.77 -2.25 -8.88
N ASP A 44 18.80 -1.50 -9.25
CA ASP A 44 19.00 -0.14 -8.74
C ASP A 44 17.95 0.81 -9.36
N ILE A 45 17.05 1.30 -8.49
CA ILE A 45 16.00 2.25 -8.88
C ILE A 45 16.28 3.67 -8.39
N THR A 46 17.43 3.95 -7.79
CA THR A 46 17.76 5.22 -7.13
C THR A 46 17.49 6.44 -8.02
N LYS A 47 17.92 6.37 -9.26
CA LYS A 47 17.73 7.45 -10.26
C LYS A 47 16.56 7.18 -11.23
N MET A 48 15.81 6.10 -11.03
CA MET A 48 14.69 5.74 -11.89
C MET A 48 13.51 6.68 -11.61
N PRO A 49 12.92 7.34 -12.62
CA PRO A 49 11.76 8.21 -12.41
C PRO A 49 10.51 7.41 -12.03
N GLU A 50 9.59 8.08 -11.32
CA GLU A 50 8.35 7.48 -10.75
C GLU A 50 7.58 6.61 -11.76
N HIS A 51 7.34 7.12 -12.98
CA HIS A 51 6.57 6.39 -14.00
C HIS A 51 7.22 5.07 -14.44
N LYS A 52 8.54 4.93 -14.32
CA LYS A 52 9.24 3.67 -14.57
C LYS A 52 9.19 2.73 -13.38
N ARG A 53 9.25 3.29 -12.13
CA ARG A 53 9.09 2.49 -10.89
C ARG A 53 7.67 1.94 -10.75
N ALA A 54 6.66 2.61 -11.32
CA ALA A 54 5.26 2.18 -11.29
C ALA A 54 5.01 0.78 -11.89
N LYS A 55 5.97 0.19 -12.62
CA LYS A 55 5.92 -1.21 -13.07
C LYS A 55 6.21 -2.20 -11.95
N TYR A 56 6.96 -1.79 -10.94
CA TYR A 56 7.47 -2.63 -9.85
C TYR A 56 6.78 -2.32 -8.51
N ILE A 57 6.21 -1.11 -8.39
CA ILE A 57 5.66 -0.58 -7.15
C ILE A 57 4.17 -0.31 -7.33
N GLY A 58 3.34 -1.00 -6.56
CA GLY A 58 1.93 -0.65 -6.33
C GLY A 58 1.85 0.41 -5.24
N ARG A 59 0.96 1.39 -5.39
CA ARG A 59 0.78 2.43 -4.38
C ARG A 59 -0.70 2.69 -4.13
N VAL A 60 -1.07 2.75 -2.85
CA VAL A 60 -2.40 3.15 -2.39
C VAL A 60 -2.21 4.39 -1.50
N PHE A 61 -2.98 5.43 -1.80
CA PHE A 61 -2.92 6.71 -1.11
C PHE A 61 -3.96 6.78 0.01
N GLN A 62 -3.76 7.68 0.95
CA GLN A 62 -4.74 8.01 1.97
C GLN A 62 -6.07 8.49 1.35
N ASP A 63 -5.98 9.34 0.32
CA ASP A 63 -7.13 9.77 -0.46
C ASP A 63 -7.32 8.83 -1.67
N PRO A 64 -8.40 8.03 -1.70
CA PRO A 64 -8.66 7.09 -2.80
C PRO A 64 -8.94 7.79 -4.14
N MET A 65 -9.22 9.10 -4.14
CA MET A 65 -9.39 9.87 -5.38
C MET A 65 -8.08 10.01 -6.14
N LYS A 66 -6.94 10.00 -5.45
CA LYS A 66 -5.61 10.09 -6.11
C LYS A 66 -5.21 8.82 -6.86
N GLY A 67 -5.86 7.71 -6.57
CA GLY A 67 -5.57 6.41 -7.19
C GLY A 67 -6.50 6.02 -8.34
N THR A 68 -7.57 6.78 -8.61
CA THR A 68 -8.62 6.40 -9.56
C THR A 68 -8.98 7.53 -10.52
N ALA A 69 -9.40 7.16 -11.75
CA ALA A 69 -10.04 8.06 -12.69
C ALA A 69 -11.56 8.10 -12.37
N PHE A 70 -11.97 9.11 -11.65
CA PHE A 70 -13.26 9.24 -10.95
C PHE A 70 -14.48 9.15 -11.88
N ASP A 71 -14.38 9.71 -13.09
CA ASP A 71 -15.44 9.72 -14.10
C ASP A 71 -15.42 8.52 -15.05
N MET A 72 -14.42 7.65 -14.93
CA MET A 72 -14.33 6.40 -15.67
C MET A 72 -15.02 5.27 -14.90
N THR A 73 -15.39 4.22 -15.62
CA THR A 73 -15.97 3.00 -15.05
C THR A 73 -14.94 2.19 -14.26
N ILE A 74 -15.41 1.23 -13.45
CA ILE A 74 -14.55 0.29 -12.71
C ILE A 74 -13.68 -0.49 -13.71
N GLU A 75 -14.25 -1.05 -14.78
CA GLU A 75 -13.49 -1.84 -15.76
C GLU A 75 -12.45 -1.01 -16.51
N GLU A 76 -12.73 0.27 -16.79
CA GLU A 76 -11.76 1.19 -17.42
C GLU A 76 -10.59 1.49 -16.48
N ASN A 77 -10.85 1.77 -15.19
CA ASN A 77 -9.82 1.97 -14.18
C ASN A 77 -8.93 0.73 -14.04
N LEU A 78 -9.53 -0.46 -13.97
CA LEU A 78 -8.79 -1.73 -13.90
C LEU A 78 -7.95 -1.96 -15.16
N SER A 79 -8.50 -1.64 -16.34
CA SER A 79 -7.77 -1.76 -17.60
C SER A 79 -6.53 -0.86 -17.63
N ILE A 80 -6.62 0.38 -17.13
CA ILE A 80 -5.47 1.29 -17.01
C ILE A 80 -4.40 0.68 -16.10
N ALA A 81 -4.79 0.19 -14.92
CA ALA A 81 -3.87 -0.41 -13.97
C ALA A 81 -3.21 -1.68 -14.53
N TYR A 82 -3.98 -2.55 -15.17
CA TYR A 82 -3.51 -3.82 -15.73
C TYR A 82 -2.59 -3.64 -16.95
N ASN A 83 -2.81 -2.58 -17.73
CA ASN A 83 -1.99 -2.29 -18.91
C ASN A 83 -0.55 -1.84 -18.59
N LYS A 84 -0.24 -1.51 -17.33
CA LYS A 84 1.15 -1.18 -16.92
C LYS A 84 2.15 -2.31 -17.24
N ILE A 85 1.68 -3.56 -17.28
CA ILE A 85 2.53 -4.74 -17.51
C ILE A 85 2.34 -5.37 -18.90
N ARG A 86 1.29 -5.00 -19.63
CA ARG A 86 1.01 -5.57 -20.96
C ARG A 86 1.62 -4.72 -22.06
N LYS A 87 2.41 -5.36 -22.93
CA LYS A 87 2.70 -4.80 -24.26
C LYS A 87 1.46 -5.01 -25.12
N ARG A 88 0.56 -4.04 -25.17
CA ARG A 88 -0.55 -4.05 -26.13
C ARG A 88 -0.08 -3.47 -27.47
N GLY A 89 -0.34 -4.23 -28.56
CA GLY A 89 -0.36 -3.67 -29.90
C GLY A 89 -1.59 -2.75 -30.09
N LEU A 90 -1.99 -2.50 -31.32
CA LEU A 90 -3.13 -1.65 -31.71
C LEU A 90 -4.53 -2.22 -31.33
N GLN A 91 -4.62 -3.19 -30.43
CA GLN A 91 -5.91 -3.71 -29.96
C GLN A 91 -6.57 -2.69 -29.03
N ALA A 92 -7.67 -2.11 -29.49
CA ALA A 92 -8.49 -1.19 -28.72
C ALA A 92 -9.37 -1.93 -27.70
N GLY A 93 -9.53 -1.32 -26.53
CA GLY A 93 -10.56 -1.68 -25.56
C GLY A 93 -10.19 -2.79 -24.57
N ILE A 94 -11.19 -3.16 -23.77
CA ILE A 94 -11.12 -4.22 -22.75
C ILE A 94 -11.64 -5.50 -23.42
N SER A 95 -10.81 -6.55 -23.47
CA SER A 95 -11.21 -7.84 -24.05
C SER A 95 -12.21 -8.59 -23.15
N LYS A 96 -12.91 -9.59 -23.72
CA LYS A 96 -13.78 -10.46 -22.93
C LYS A 96 -13.01 -11.16 -21.81
N ALA A 97 -11.83 -11.67 -22.12
CA ALA A 97 -10.96 -12.32 -21.14
C ALA A 97 -10.51 -11.36 -20.02
N ASP A 98 -10.26 -10.08 -20.33
CA ASP A 98 -9.95 -9.08 -19.31
C ASP A 98 -11.16 -8.85 -18.37
N ARG A 99 -12.38 -8.79 -18.90
CA ARG A 99 -13.60 -8.63 -18.09
C ARG A 99 -13.83 -9.83 -17.18
N GLU A 100 -13.68 -11.04 -17.70
CA GLU A 100 -13.81 -12.27 -16.91
C GLU A 100 -12.77 -12.29 -15.76
N LEU A 101 -11.51 -11.94 -16.05
CA LEU A 101 -10.46 -11.81 -15.04
C LEU A 101 -10.80 -10.76 -13.98
N PHE A 102 -11.28 -9.58 -14.42
CA PHE A 102 -11.62 -8.49 -13.50
C PHE A 102 -12.80 -8.90 -12.62
N GLN A 103 -13.83 -9.52 -13.19
CA GLN A 103 -15.00 -9.98 -12.46
C GLN A 103 -14.63 -11.03 -11.41
N GLU A 104 -13.86 -12.06 -11.79
CA GLU A 104 -13.35 -13.09 -10.87
C GLU A 104 -12.57 -12.47 -9.71
N LYS A 105 -11.62 -11.57 -10.01
CA LYS A 105 -10.78 -10.98 -8.98
C LYS A 105 -11.52 -9.96 -8.11
N LEU A 106 -12.48 -9.21 -8.66
CA LEU A 106 -13.32 -8.29 -7.88
C LEU A 106 -14.22 -9.04 -6.89
N SER A 107 -14.72 -10.23 -7.26
CA SER A 107 -15.55 -11.04 -6.36
C SER A 107 -14.81 -11.42 -5.06
N LEU A 108 -13.48 -11.56 -5.11
CA LEU A 108 -12.65 -11.83 -3.92
C LEU A 108 -12.66 -10.67 -2.91
N LEU A 109 -13.02 -9.46 -3.35
CA LEU A 109 -13.14 -8.31 -2.45
C LEU A 109 -14.39 -8.38 -1.55
N GLY A 110 -15.42 -9.15 -1.95
CA GLY A 110 -16.68 -9.29 -1.20
C GLY A 110 -17.43 -7.97 -1.01
N MET A 111 -17.34 -7.07 -2.01
CA MET A 111 -17.95 -5.72 -1.96
C MET A 111 -18.99 -5.47 -3.06
N GLY A 112 -19.34 -6.49 -3.88
CA GLY A 112 -20.30 -6.39 -4.97
C GLY A 112 -19.82 -5.54 -6.15
N LEU A 113 -18.51 -5.35 -6.31
CA LEU A 113 -17.93 -4.57 -7.40
C LEU A 113 -17.93 -5.35 -8.73
N GLU A 114 -17.92 -6.67 -8.66
CA GLU A 114 -17.97 -7.61 -9.78
C GLU A 114 -19.22 -7.44 -10.64
N ASP A 115 -20.34 -7.03 -10.03
CA ASP A 115 -21.61 -6.80 -10.72
C ASP A 115 -21.77 -5.36 -11.23
N ARG A 116 -20.86 -4.48 -10.83
CA ARG A 116 -20.92 -3.03 -11.07
C ARG A 116 -19.81 -2.51 -11.98
N MET A 117 -19.13 -3.37 -12.72
CA MET A 117 -17.93 -3.00 -13.51
C MET A 117 -18.14 -1.85 -14.50
N LYS A 118 -19.36 -1.65 -15.00
CA LYS A 118 -19.73 -0.56 -15.92
C LYS A 118 -20.14 0.73 -15.22
N GLU A 119 -20.23 0.73 -13.89
CA GLU A 119 -20.53 1.93 -13.13
C GLU A 119 -19.30 2.81 -12.96
N LYS A 120 -19.52 4.13 -12.90
CA LYS A 120 -18.47 5.10 -12.66
C LYS A 120 -17.96 5.02 -11.22
N VAL A 121 -16.65 5.15 -11.03
CA VAL A 121 -15.99 5.09 -9.71
C VAL A 121 -16.54 6.14 -8.74
N ARG A 122 -17.00 7.29 -9.22
CA ARG A 122 -17.64 8.33 -8.38
C ARG A 122 -18.89 7.85 -7.61
N LEU A 123 -19.57 6.80 -8.09
CA LEU A 123 -20.76 6.24 -7.45
C LEU A 123 -20.45 5.22 -6.34
N LEU A 124 -19.18 4.90 -6.14
CA LEU A 124 -18.73 3.97 -5.11
C LEU A 124 -18.69 4.64 -3.73
N SER A 125 -18.98 3.87 -2.68
CA SER A 125 -18.70 4.28 -1.30
C SER A 125 -17.19 4.45 -1.07
N GLY A 126 -16.80 5.12 0.02
CA GLY A 126 -15.38 5.28 0.37
C GLY A 126 -14.65 3.95 0.49
N GLY A 127 -15.23 2.96 1.19
CA GLY A 127 -14.66 1.63 1.33
C GLY A 127 -14.57 0.86 0.02
N GLN A 128 -15.61 0.89 -0.82
CA GLN A 128 -15.59 0.28 -2.14
C GLN A 128 -14.52 0.87 -3.04
N ARG A 129 -14.36 2.19 -3.02
CA ARG A 129 -13.33 2.88 -3.80
C ARG A 129 -11.93 2.52 -3.30
N GLN A 130 -11.74 2.45 -2.00
CA GLN A 130 -10.46 2.07 -1.42
C GLN A 130 -10.08 0.62 -1.76
N ALA A 131 -11.03 -0.31 -1.68
CA ALA A 131 -10.85 -1.69 -2.10
C ALA A 131 -10.50 -1.80 -3.59
N LEU A 132 -11.17 -1.01 -4.45
CA LEU A 132 -10.84 -0.92 -5.88
C LEU A 132 -9.41 -0.40 -6.07
N THR A 133 -9.02 0.68 -5.36
CA THR A 133 -7.67 1.26 -5.45
C THR A 133 -6.61 0.25 -5.01
N LEU A 134 -6.85 -0.49 -3.93
CA LEU A 134 -5.97 -1.57 -3.48
C LEU A 134 -5.84 -2.65 -4.56
N PHE A 135 -6.95 -3.10 -5.12
CA PHE A 135 -6.92 -4.10 -6.20
C PHE A 135 -6.17 -3.59 -7.44
N MET A 136 -6.39 -2.33 -7.85
CA MET A 136 -5.64 -1.69 -8.93
C MET A 136 -4.12 -1.65 -8.67
N ALA A 137 -3.72 -1.50 -7.42
CA ALA A 137 -2.31 -1.48 -7.05
C ALA A 137 -1.66 -2.87 -7.16
N VAL A 138 -2.41 -3.96 -6.94
CA VAL A 138 -1.88 -5.33 -6.93
C VAL A 138 -2.11 -6.11 -8.23
N ILE A 139 -3.09 -5.74 -9.07
CA ILE A 139 -3.44 -6.45 -10.30
C ILE A 139 -2.27 -6.59 -11.28
N ALA A 140 -1.35 -5.63 -11.26
CA ALA A 140 -0.14 -5.64 -12.07
C ALA A 140 1.01 -6.46 -11.45
N LYS A 141 0.76 -7.21 -10.37
CA LYS A 141 1.75 -8.02 -9.64
C LYS A 141 3.04 -7.26 -9.33
N PRO A 142 2.96 -6.17 -8.56
CA PRO A 142 4.14 -5.40 -8.21
C PRO A 142 5.10 -6.23 -7.34
N LYS A 143 6.34 -5.77 -7.18
CA LYS A 143 7.33 -6.34 -6.26
C LYS A 143 7.20 -5.74 -4.85
N LEU A 144 6.70 -4.51 -4.77
CA LEU A 144 6.51 -3.76 -3.55
C LEU A 144 5.15 -3.07 -3.56
N LEU A 145 4.42 -3.18 -2.46
CA LEU A 145 3.17 -2.48 -2.23
C LEU A 145 3.37 -1.42 -1.15
N LEU A 146 3.08 -0.16 -1.48
CA LEU A 146 3.15 0.99 -0.57
C LEU A 146 1.73 1.44 -0.21
N LEU A 147 1.40 1.45 1.08
CA LEU A 147 0.10 1.79 1.63
C LEU A 147 0.26 2.98 2.59
N ASP A 148 -0.20 4.14 2.18
CA ASP A 148 -0.06 5.38 2.96
C ASP A 148 -1.38 5.72 3.64
N GLU A 149 -1.54 5.32 4.92
CA GLU A 149 -2.73 5.55 5.76
C GLU A 149 -4.07 5.22 5.06
N HIS A 150 -4.07 4.19 4.25
CA HIS A 150 -5.11 3.88 3.27
C HIS A 150 -6.49 3.53 3.87
N THR A 151 -6.60 3.43 5.20
CA THR A 151 -7.88 3.18 5.90
C THR A 151 -8.31 4.32 6.82
N ALA A 152 -7.51 5.39 6.93
CA ALA A 152 -7.74 6.45 7.91
C ALA A 152 -9.06 7.24 7.69
N ALA A 153 -9.51 7.35 6.45
CA ALA A 153 -10.73 8.10 6.09
C ALA A 153 -11.99 7.20 6.01
N LEU A 154 -11.90 5.93 6.40
CA LEU A 154 -13.00 4.96 6.32
C LEU A 154 -13.70 4.78 7.66
N ASP A 155 -14.97 4.41 7.61
CA ASP A 155 -15.66 3.89 8.78
C ASP A 155 -15.02 2.58 9.27
N PRO A 156 -15.18 2.21 10.57
CA PRO A 156 -14.48 1.06 11.15
C PRO A 156 -14.76 -0.27 10.45
N SER A 157 -15.97 -0.46 9.89
CA SER A 157 -16.37 -1.69 9.20
C SER A 157 -15.67 -1.80 7.85
N ALA A 158 -15.67 -0.71 7.07
CA ALA A 158 -14.99 -0.64 5.79
C ALA A 158 -13.46 -0.74 5.96
N ALA A 159 -12.90 -0.07 6.98
CA ALA A 159 -11.47 -0.13 7.28
C ALA A 159 -11.02 -1.57 7.57
N ARG A 160 -11.78 -2.32 8.38
CA ARG A 160 -11.48 -3.73 8.67
C ARG A 160 -11.47 -4.58 7.41
N LYS A 161 -12.50 -4.46 6.56
CA LYS A 161 -12.55 -5.20 5.30
C LYS A 161 -11.36 -4.89 4.38
N VAL A 162 -11.00 -3.62 4.24
CA VAL A 162 -9.85 -3.22 3.41
C VAL A 162 -8.54 -3.77 3.98
N LEU A 163 -8.37 -3.81 5.30
CA LEU A 163 -7.20 -4.42 5.95
C LEU A 163 -7.14 -5.94 5.73
N GLU A 164 -8.28 -6.64 5.87
CA GLU A 164 -8.38 -8.09 5.57
C GLU A 164 -8.01 -8.38 4.11
N GLN A 165 -8.47 -7.56 3.17
CA GLN A 165 -8.10 -7.67 1.75
C GLN A 165 -6.62 -7.37 1.53
N THR A 166 -6.05 -6.41 2.27
CA THR A 166 -4.62 -6.09 2.22
C THR A 166 -3.78 -7.30 2.65
N ASP A 167 -4.13 -7.93 3.77
CA ASP A 167 -3.47 -9.14 4.26
C ASP A 167 -3.57 -10.29 3.24
N TYR A 168 -4.75 -10.48 2.67
CA TYR A 168 -4.98 -11.49 1.64
C TYR A 168 -4.05 -11.31 0.46
N PHE A 169 -4.02 -10.13 -0.15
CA PHE A 169 -3.17 -9.87 -1.33
C PHE A 169 -1.67 -9.90 -1.00
N ALA A 170 -1.28 -9.37 0.15
CA ALA A 170 0.12 -9.41 0.58
C ALA A 170 0.63 -10.86 0.71
N LYS A 171 -0.19 -11.75 1.26
CA LYS A 171 0.13 -13.16 1.47
C LYS A 171 0.07 -13.98 0.18
N ASP A 172 -1.02 -13.85 -0.59
CA ASP A 172 -1.26 -14.62 -1.82
C ASP A 172 -0.18 -14.38 -2.87
N GLU A 173 0.20 -13.13 -3.10
CA GLU A 173 1.22 -12.77 -4.09
C GLU A 173 2.64 -12.68 -3.48
N LYS A 174 2.82 -13.01 -2.19
CA LYS A 174 4.10 -12.88 -1.43
C LYS A 174 4.74 -11.50 -1.62
N LEU A 175 3.92 -10.46 -1.59
CA LEU A 175 4.39 -9.10 -1.80
C LEU A 175 5.22 -8.62 -0.61
N CYS A 176 6.31 -7.89 -0.90
CA CYS A 176 6.86 -7.00 0.10
C CYS A 176 5.90 -5.82 0.25
N THR A 177 5.32 -5.64 1.45
CA THR A 177 4.31 -4.61 1.72
C THR A 177 4.81 -3.66 2.78
N MET A 178 4.67 -2.37 2.57
CA MET A 178 4.95 -1.32 3.55
C MET A 178 3.67 -0.52 3.80
N MET A 179 3.19 -0.50 5.03
CA MET A 179 1.97 0.19 5.43
C MET A 179 2.24 1.23 6.50
N ILE A 180 2.01 2.50 6.19
CA ILE A 180 1.96 3.56 7.21
C ILE A 180 0.59 3.52 7.87
N THR A 181 0.58 3.57 9.19
CA THR A 181 -0.64 3.70 9.98
C THR A 181 -0.40 4.49 11.27
N HIS A 182 -1.42 5.23 11.70
CA HIS A 182 -1.46 5.85 13.05
C HIS A 182 -2.16 4.96 14.06
N ASN A 183 -2.78 3.86 13.64
CA ASN A 183 -3.46 2.93 14.52
C ASN A 183 -2.47 1.89 15.04
N MET A 184 -2.06 2.03 16.31
CA MET A 184 -1.09 1.15 16.98
C MET A 184 -1.58 -0.31 17.03
N LYS A 185 -2.89 -0.51 17.22
CA LYS A 185 -3.49 -1.84 17.22
C LYS A 185 -3.36 -2.48 15.83
N ALA A 186 -3.74 -1.77 14.78
CA ALA A 186 -3.59 -2.24 13.40
C ALA A 186 -2.12 -2.51 13.04
N ALA A 187 -1.17 -1.72 13.57
CA ALA A 187 0.26 -1.93 13.35
C ALA A 187 0.78 -3.24 13.93
N LEU A 188 0.17 -3.76 15.00
CA LEU A 188 0.52 -5.05 15.62
C LEU A 188 -0.33 -6.22 15.11
N GLU A 189 -1.58 -5.98 14.71
CA GLU A 189 -2.48 -7.03 14.20
C GLU A 189 -2.15 -7.44 12.76
N HIS A 190 -1.66 -6.50 11.94
CA HIS A 190 -1.35 -6.74 10.53
C HIS A 190 0.16 -6.81 10.29
N GLY A 191 0.55 -7.67 9.35
CA GLY A 191 1.94 -7.85 8.98
C GLY A 191 2.79 -8.67 9.95
N ASN A 192 4.08 -8.75 9.68
CA ASN A 192 5.07 -9.55 10.42
C ASN A 192 6.27 -8.75 10.94
N ARG A 193 6.31 -7.44 10.68
CA ARG A 193 7.37 -6.53 11.12
C ARG A 193 6.80 -5.14 11.42
N THR A 194 7.25 -4.51 12.49
CA THR A 194 6.81 -3.16 12.88
C THR A 194 8.01 -2.25 13.05
N ILE A 195 7.97 -1.08 12.42
CA ILE A 195 9.02 -0.07 12.47
C ILE A 195 8.46 1.21 13.10
N LEU A 196 9.19 1.76 14.06
CA LEU A 196 8.95 3.10 14.61
C LEU A 196 9.93 4.07 13.97
N MET A 197 9.39 5.10 13.32
CA MET A 197 10.17 6.21 12.76
C MET A 197 10.01 7.47 13.60
N GLN A 198 11.12 8.21 13.77
CA GLN A 198 11.15 9.48 14.47
C GLN A 198 12.32 10.33 13.95
N GLY A 199 12.06 11.62 13.66
CA GLY A 199 13.10 12.54 13.17
C GLY A 199 13.86 12.04 11.94
N GLY A 200 13.17 11.35 11.00
CA GLY A 200 13.78 10.78 9.79
C GLY A 200 14.59 9.50 10.03
N GLN A 201 14.60 8.95 11.24
CA GLN A 201 15.36 7.75 11.60
C GLN A 201 14.45 6.60 12.01
N ILE A 202 14.90 5.37 11.80
CA ILE A 202 14.29 4.17 12.38
C ILE A 202 14.81 4.05 13.81
N LYS A 203 13.92 4.16 14.79
CA LYS A 203 14.22 4.04 16.22
C LYS A 203 13.97 2.64 16.74
N MET A 204 12.99 1.93 16.18
CA MET A 204 12.67 0.57 16.53
C MET A 204 12.35 -0.23 15.27
N ASP A 205 12.76 -1.48 15.25
CA ASP A 205 12.51 -2.42 14.15
C ASP A 205 12.33 -3.82 14.76
N ILE A 206 11.08 -4.22 14.96
CA ILE A 206 10.74 -5.48 15.64
C ILE A 206 10.09 -6.46 14.70
N ARG A 207 10.40 -7.76 14.87
CA ARG A 207 9.89 -8.89 14.12
C ARG A 207 9.95 -10.18 14.94
N GLY A 208 9.26 -11.23 14.48
CA GLY A 208 9.23 -12.53 15.16
C GLY A 208 8.79 -12.39 16.62
N ARG A 209 9.47 -13.08 17.53
CA ARG A 209 9.10 -13.18 18.93
C ARG A 209 8.98 -11.82 19.64
N GLU A 210 9.90 -10.89 19.36
CA GLU A 210 9.84 -9.54 19.95
C GLU A 210 8.56 -8.80 19.56
N ARG A 211 8.10 -8.98 18.32
CA ARG A 211 6.84 -8.40 17.85
C ARG A 211 5.62 -9.11 18.42
N GLU A 212 5.65 -10.44 18.55
CA GLU A 212 4.57 -11.24 19.11
C GLU A 212 4.32 -10.93 20.59
N GLU A 213 5.37 -10.60 21.36
CA GLU A 213 5.32 -10.21 22.76
C GLU A 213 5.03 -8.70 22.97
N MET A 214 4.96 -7.92 21.86
CA MET A 214 4.68 -6.48 21.91
C MET A 214 3.19 -6.23 22.12
N THR A 215 2.83 -5.42 23.10
CA THR A 215 1.46 -4.93 23.31
C THR A 215 1.33 -3.48 22.88
N VAL A 216 0.08 -3.03 22.69
CA VAL A 216 -0.21 -1.63 22.32
C VAL A 216 0.33 -0.68 23.38
N GLU A 217 0.19 -1.03 24.68
CA GLU A 217 0.67 -0.25 25.80
C GLU A 217 2.20 -0.08 25.77
N LYS A 218 2.93 -1.17 25.57
CA LYS A 218 4.42 -1.14 25.44
C LYS A 218 4.85 -0.33 24.22
N LEU A 219 4.08 -0.40 23.14
CA LEU A 219 4.37 0.35 21.92
C LEU A 219 4.17 1.86 22.14
N ILE A 220 3.10 2.25 22.84
CA ILE A 220 2.83 3.64 23.23
C ILE A 220 3.93 4.15 24.18
N GLU A 221 4.31 3.39 25.19
CA GLU A 221 5.36 3.76 26.13
C GLU A 221 6.69 4.02 25.40
N LYS A 222 7.10 3.15 24.49
CA LYS A 222 8.30 3.38 23.65
C LYS A 222 8.16 4.65 22.78
N PHE A 223 6.96 4.93 22.29
CA PHE A 223 6.68 6.10 21.48
C PHE A 223 6.78 7.41 22.30
N GLU A 224 6.30 7.42 23.56
CA GLU A 224 6.34 8.58 24.45
C GLU A 224 7.74 8.86 24.98
N ILE A 225 8.47 7.85 25.43
CA ILE A 225 9.86 7.99 25.92
C ILE A 225 10.77 8.62 24.87
N ASP A 226 10.58 8.29 23.61
CA ASP A 226 11.38 8.86 22.53
C ASP A 226 10.94 10.30 22.18
N ASN A 227 9.67 10.67 22.39
CA ASN A 227 9.21 12.05 22.22
C ASN A 227 9.74 12.97 23.32
N ASP A 228 9.75 12.54 24.57
CA ASP A 228 10.26 13.33 25.70
C ASP A 228 11.77 13.59 25.60
N ARG A 229 12.53 12.66 25.04
CA ARG A 229 13.98 12.85 24.79
C ARG A 229 14.29 13.89 23.70
N MET A 230 13.33 14.29 22.89
CA MET A 230 13.50 15.36 21.89
C MET A 230 13.14 16.75 22.43
N LEU A 231 12.53 16.83 23.61
CA LEU A 231 12.17 18.09 24.27
C LEU A 231 13.20 18.57 25.30
N LEU A 232 14.25 17.77 25.55
CA LEU A 232 15.41 18.08 26.38
C LEU A 232 16.67 18.29 25.53
#